data_6f9210e51e1c983c89997bcb49a5be73
#
_entry.id   6f9210e51e1c983c89997bcb49a5be73
#
_cell.length_a   1.000
_cell.length_b   1.000
_cell.length_c   1.000
_cell.angle_alpha   90.00
_cell.angle_beta   90.00
_cell.angle_gamma   90.00
#
_symmetry.space_group_name_H-M   'P 1'
#
loop_
_entity.id
_entity.type
_entity.pdbx_description
1 polymer ?
#
loop_
_entity_poly.entity_id
_entity_poly.type
_entity_poly.pdbx_seq_one_letter_code
_entity_poly.pdbx_strand_id
1 'polypeptide(L)'
;MCLAIPAKVLSIEDSTAKVDFGSGVTREVNIMLVDAEVGEYVLVHAGYAIETIDKKAALETLELWNQILNEFESSNSEIET
;
A
#
# COMPACT_ATOMS: atom_id res chain seq x y z
N MET A 1 13.76 9.56 0.81
CA MET A 1 12.63 9.56 1.73
C MET A 1 11.98 8.20 1.75
N CYS A 2 11.80 7.65 2.92
CA CYS A 2 11.25 6.31 3.08
C CYS A 2 9.75 6.39 3.36
N LEU A 3 8.95 5.91 2.44
CA LEU A 3 7.51 5.83 2.62
C LEU A 3 7.10 4.38 2.57
N ALA A 4 6.48 3.92 3.65
CA ALA A 4 5.86 2.61 3.68
C ALA A 4 4.43 2.76 3.17
N ILE A 5 4.05 1.95 2.21
CA ILE A 5 2.75 2.02 1.56
C ILE A 5 1.94 0.79 1.94
N PRO A 6 0.70 0.94 2.39
CA PRO A 6 -0.15 -0.21 2.68
C PRO A 6 -0.54 -0.93 1.39
N ALA A 7 -0.54 -2.25 1.45
CA ALA A 7 -0.94 -3.08 0.32
C ALA A 7 -1.67 -4.31 0.82
N LYS A 8 -2.63 -4.77 0.05
CA LYS A 8 -3.41 -5.96 0.39
C LYS A 8 -2.74 -7.20 -0.19
N VAL A 9 -2.57 -8.21 0.64
CA VAL A 9 -2.00 -9.49 0.21
C VAL A 9 -3.04 -10.27 -0.59
N LEU A 10 -2.72 -10.56 -1.85
CA LEU A 10 -3.60 -11.30 -2.75
C LEU A 10 -3.27 -12.78 -2.77
N SER A 11 -2.00 -13.12 -2.76
CA SER A 11 -1.55 -14.51 -2.76
C SER A 11 -0.16 -14.59 -2.14
N ILE A 12 0.16 -15.76 -1.63
CA ILE A 12 1.45 -16.01 -0.97
C ILE A 12 2.07 -17.24 -1.61
N GLU A 13 3.36 -17.14 -1.92
CA GLU A 13 4.14 -18.26 -2.42
C GLU A 13 5.52 -18.22 -1.76
N ASP A 14 5.78 -19.20 -0.91
CA ASP A 14 7.01 -19.26 -0.10
C ASP A 14 7.20 -17.99 0.73
N SER A 15 8.27 -17.24 0.51
CA SER A 15 8.55 -16.01 1.24
C SER A 15 8.18 -14.75 0.44
N THR A 16 7.40 -14.94 -0.62
CA THR A 16 6.99 -13.84 -1.50
C THR A 16 5.47 -13.78 -1.54
N ALA A 17 4.93 -12.58 -1.58
CA ALA A 17 3.50 -12.37 -1.71
C ALA A 17 3.22 -11.41 -2.85
N LYS A 18 2.12 -11.64 -3.53
CA LYS A 18 1.61 -10.70 -4.51
C LYS A 18 0.65 -9.78 -3.77
N VAL A 19 0.90 -8.49 -3.85
CA VAL A 19 0.11 -7.50 -3.13
C VAL A 19 -0.47 -6.47 -4.09
N ASP A 20 -1.59 -5.89 -3.70
CA ASP A 20 -2.28 -4.86 -4.46
C ASP A 20 -2.17 -3.54 -3.70
N PHE A 21 -1.57 -2.55 -4.33
CA PHE A 21 -1.43 -1.21 -3.78
C PHE A 21 -2.66 -0.32 -4.01
N GLY A 22 -3.65 -0.87 -4.69
CA GLY A 22 -4.86 -0.14 -5.06
C GLY A 22 -4.87 0.17 -6.55
N SER A 23 -6.08 0.39 -7.08
CA SER A 23 -6.27 0.72 -8.50
C SER A 23 -5.69 -0.31 -9.47
N GLY A 24 -5.62 -1.57 -9.06
CA GLY A 24 -5.11 -2.65 -9.90
C GLY A 24 -3.61 -2.74 -10.00
N VAL A 25 -2.87 -1.92 -9.25
CA VAL A 25 -1.40 -1.97 -9.23
C VAL A 25 -0.95 -3.11 -8.32
N THR A 26 -0.35 -4.13 -8.89
CA THR A 26 0.12 -5.29 -8.13
C THR A 26 1.64 -5.43 -8.24
N ARG A 27 2.24 -5.94 -7.16
CA ARG A 27 3.68 -6.19 -7.10
C ARG A 27 3.94 -7.43 -6.27
N GLU A 28 5.10 -8.03 -6.48
CA GLU A 28 5.59 -9.09 -5.61
C GLU A 28 6.50 -8.46 -4.56
N VAL A 29 6.26 -8.82 -3.31
CA VAL A 29 7.06 -8.31 -2.20
C VAL A 29 7.55 -9.48 -1.35
N ASN A 30 8.66 -9.28 -0.67
CA ASN A 30 9.21 -10.26 0.24
C ASN A 30 8.50 -10.13 1.59
N ILE A 31 7.97 -11.25 2.11
CA ILE A 31 7.22 -11.27 3.35
C ILE A 31 7.93 -12.03 4.47
N MET A 32 9.24 -12.25 4.32
CA MET A 32 9.96 -13.02 5.34
C MET A 32 10.09 -12.29 6.67
N LEU A 33 9.88 -10.99 6.70
CA LEU A 33 9.96 -10.18 7.92
C LEU A 33 8.66 -10.12 8.69
N VAL A 34 7.56 -10.59 8.12
CA VAL A 34 6.24 -10.51 8.74
C VAL A 34 5.51 -11.84 8.60
N ASP A 35 4.53 -12.05 9.47
CA ASP A 35 3.63 -13.20 9.39
C ASP A 35 2.31 -12.74 8.83
N ALA A 36 2.21 -12.71 7.51
CA ALA A 36 1.04 -12.20 6.81
C ALA A 36 0.24 -13.31 6.16
N GLU A 37 -1.06 -13.13 6.07
CA GLU A 37 -1.97 -14.05 5.42
C GLU A 37 -2.70 -13.37 4.26
N VAL A 38 -3.21 -14.17 3.35
CA VAL A 38 -4.02 -13.66 2.23
C VAL A 38 -5.21 -12.87 2.77
N GLY A 39 -5.41 -11.70 2.23
CA GLY A 39 -6.48 -10.81 2.65
C GLY A 39 -6.06 -9.78 3.67
N GLU A 40 -4.91 -9.97 4.30
CA GLU A 40 -4.37 -9.00 5.23
C GLU A 40 -3.67 -7.84 4.51
N TYR A 41 -3.48 -6.75 5.21
CA TYR A 41 -2.72 -5.61 4.71
C TYR A 41 -1.34 -5.58 5.34
N VAL A 42 -0.36 -5.19 4.54
CA VAL A 42 1.01 -5.05 5.01
C VAL A 42 1.54 -3.69 4.59
N LEU A 43 2.51 -3.19 5.35
CA LEU A 43 3.25 -2.00 4.97
C LEU A 43 4.46 -2.45 4.16
N VAL A 44 4.59 -1.92 2.95
CA VAL A 44 5.68 -2.28 2.04
C VAL A 44 6.67 -1.14 1.93
N HIS A 45 7.94 -1.48 2.11
CA HIS A 45 9.03 -0.53 1.99
C HIS A 45 10.19 -1.22 1.27
N ALA A 46 10.61 -0.62 0.16
CA ALA A 46 11.74 -1.13 -0.63
C ALA A 46 11.59 -2.59 -1.05
N GLY A 47 10.37 -3.03 -1.36
CA GLY A 47 10.09 -4.39 -1.82
C GLY A 47 9.92 -5.42 -0.71
N TYR A 48 9.96 -4.98 0.55
CA TYR A 48 9.75 -5.85 1.71
C TYR A 48 8.51 -5.42 2.46
N ALA A 49 7.73 -6.41 2.88
CA ALA A 49 6.66 -6.15 3.85
C ALA A 49 7.33 -6.07 5.22
N ILE A 50 7.17 -4.96 5.89
CA ILE A 50 7.86 -4.70 7.17
C ILE A 50 6.94 -4.83 8.37
N GLU A 51 5.63 -4.78 8.16
CA GLU A 51 4.66 -4.84 9.24
C GLU A 51 3.31 -5.24 8.68
N THR A 52 2.54 -6.01 9.46
CA THR A 52 1.14 -6.26 9.14
C THR A 52 0.29 -5.17 9.79
N ILE A 53 -0.75 -4.73 9.11
CA ILE A 53 -1.62 -3.70 9.64
C ILE A 53 -3.07 -4.15 9.59
N ASP A 54 -3.85 -3.61 10.50
CA ASP A 54 -5.27 -3.85 10.53
C ASP A 54 -5.93 -3.31 9.25
N LYS A 55 -6.85 -4.06 8.71
CA LYS A 55 -7.58 -3.67 7.50
C LYS A 55 -8.18 -2.28 7.61
N LYS A 56 -8.77 -1.98 8.76
CA LYS A 56 -9.38 -0.67 8.99
C LYS A 56 -8.34 0.44 8.93
N ALA A 57 -7.21 0.24 9.58
CA ALA A 57 -6.11 1.22 9.56
C ALA A 57 -5.56 1.40 8.16
N ALA A 58 -5.43 0.31 7.40
CA ALA A 58 -4.95 0.37 6.02
C ALA A 58 -5.89 1.17 5.13
N LEU A 59 -7.19 0.93 5.25
CA LEU A 59 -8.18 1.65 4.47
C LEU A 59 -8.19 3.14 4.81
N GLU A 60 -8.07 3.48 6.07
CA GLU A 60 -7.98 4.87 6.50
C GLU A 60 -6.74 5.56 5.92
N THR A 61 -5.62 4.86 5.92
CA THR A 61 -4.38 5.39 5.36
C THR A 61 -4.49 5.61 3.85
N LEU A 62 -5.05 4.65 3.14
CA LEU A 62 -5.25 4.76 1.70
C LEU A 62 -6.21 5.89 1.35
N GLU A 63 -7.27 6.03 2.14
CA GLU A 63 -8.22 7.12 1.95
C GLU A 63 -7.55 8.48 2.15
N LEU A 64 -6.72 8.60 3.17
CA LEU A 64 -5.98 9.82 3.44
C LEU A 64 -5.05 10.16 2.27
N TRP A 65 -4.34 9.17 1.72
CA TRP A 65 -3.49 9.38 0.56
C TRP A 65 -4.30 9.87 -0.64
N ASN A 66 -5.47 9.28 -0.87
CA ASN A 66 -6.35 9.71 -1.95
C ASN A 66 -6.79 11.16 -1.78
N GLN A 67 -7.12 11.54 -0.56
CA GLN A 67 -7.49 12.94 -0.28
C GLN A 67 -6.34 13.90 -0.56
N ILE A 68 -5.14 13.54 -0.15
CA ILE A 68 -3.96 14.36 -0.38
C ILE A 68 -3.71 14.53 -1.87
N LEU A 69 -3.79 13.44 -2.62
CA LEU A 69 -3.57 13.47 -4.06
C LEU A 69 -4.63 14.29 -4.78
N ASN A 70 -5.88 14.18 -4.36
CA ASN A 70 -6.98 14.97 -4.94
C ASN A 70 -6.78 16.45 -4.69
N GLU A 71 -6.40 16.82 -3.48
CA GLU A 71 -6.14 18.22 -3.15
C GLU A 71 -4.96 18.75 -3.95
N PHE A 72 -3.93 17.96 -4.12
CA PHE A 72 -2.78 18.34 -4.90
C PHE A 72 -3.15 18.56 -6.37
N GLU A 73 -3.94 17.67 -6.94
CA GLU A 73 -4.40 17.79 -8.32
C GLU A 73 -5.28 19.03 -8.51
N SER A 74 -6.16 19.29 -7.56
CA SER A 74 -7.01 20.48 -7.60
C SER A 74 -6.17 21.74 -7.56
N SER A 75 -5.17 21.79 -6.69
CA SER A 75 -4.26 22.92 -6.59
C SER A 75 -3.49 23.14 -7.88
N ASN A 76 -3.00 22.07 -8.50
CA ASN A 76 -2.30 22.13 -9.76
C ASN A 76 -3.21 22.67 -10.88
N SER A 77 -4.45 22.21 -10.93
CA SER A 77 -5.41 22.69 -11.91
C SER A 77 -5.66 24.19 -11.77
N GLU A 78 -5.77 24.67 -10.54
CA GLU A 78 -5.95 26.08 -10.27
C GLU A 78 -4.75 26.91 -10.69
N ILE A 79 -3.56 26.38 -10.47
CA ILE A 79 -2.32 27.07 -10.83
C ILE A 79 -2.19 27.18 -12.36
N GLU A 80 -2.59 26.14 -13.07
CA GLU A 80 -2.48 26.09 -14.51
C GLU A 80 -3.49 27.00 -15.22
N THR A 81 -4.58 27.30 -14.57
CA THR A 81 -5.58 28.19 -15.13
C THR A 81 -5.30 29.63 -14.75
#